data_adefd653485abd64d76b71fe7de4b900
#
_entry.id   adefd653485abd64d76b71fe7de4b900
#
_cell.length_a   1.000
_cell.length_b   1.000
_cell.length_c   1.000
_cell.angle_alpha   90.00
_cell.angle_beta   90.00
_cell.angle_gamma   90.00
#
_symmetry.space_group_name_H-M   'P 1'
#
loop_
_entity.id
_entity.type
_entity.pdbx_description
1 polymer ?
#
loop_
_entity_poly.entity_id
_entity_poly.type
_entity_poly.pdbx_seq_one_letter_code
_entity_poly.pdbx_strand_id
1 'polypeptide(L)'
;HIRPLIALLKVIDDPSQDIYLAAAMLGPMFGFTEDDLVRLRARSRQVQAESDKKPARISLYGALLLALEDPADDPFTEKVKDFYAHLTALRQMARSAPAEQLLEEIFASTGYLAALGVLENGARRREDARRFASFCATSGTGGISALVRAIDAAAQAGSTGQDTVPSGVHPGCVSIMTIHRSKGLQFPVVFVGDTARKFNASDIRQPVLVHRTFGAGLRLRPENGEGAYKTAAYTALANVHARELRSEQMRLLYVALTRAQDKLILTV
;
A
#
# COMPACT_ATOMS: atom_id res chain seq x y z
N HIS A 1 -8.97 -2.95 -4.76
CA HIS A 1 -10.21 -2.72 -3.98
C HIS A 1 -9.98 -1.97 -2.65
N ILE A 2 -8.78 -1.94 -2.07
CA ILE A 2 -8.49 -1.11 -0.88
C ILE A 2 -8.15 0.34 -1.25
N ARG A 3 -7.57 0.57 -2.43
CA ARG A 3 -7.17 1.92 -2.89
C ARG A 3 -8.28 2.98 -2.84
N PRO A 4 -9.53 2.71 -3.24
CA PRO A 4 -10.62 3.69 -3.10
C PRO A 4 -10.91 4.06 -1.65
N LEU A 5 -10.82 3.12 -0.70
CA LEU A 5 -10.96 3.42 0.74
C LEU A 5 -9.83 4.33 1.23
N ILE A 6 -8.58 4.03 0.85
CA ILE A 6 -7.43 4.87 1.20
C ILE A 6 -7.59 6.27 0.62
N ALA A 7 -8.05 6.38 -0.63
CA ALA A 7 -8.30 7.65 -1.27
C ALA A 7 -9.37 8.45 -0.51
N LEU A 8 -10.48 7.81 -0.12
CA LEU A 8 -11.54 8.46 0.66
C LEU A 8 -11.04 8.93 2.04
N LEU A 9 -10.27 8.11 2.76
CA LEU A 9 -9.68 8.50 4.05
C LEU A 9 -8.76 9.72 3.91
N LYS A 10 -7.95 9.79 2.84
CA LYS A 10 -7.09 10.94 2.55
C LYS A 10 -7.90 12.20 2.21
N VAL A 11 -9.03 12.06 1.51
CA VAL A 11 -9.93 13.16 1.18
C VAL A 11 -10.69 13.65 2.42
N ILE A 12 -11.04 12.76 3.33
CA ILE A 12 -11.62 13.13 4.64
C ILE A 12 -10.63 13.99 5.43
N ASP A 13 -9.36 13.64 5.44
CA ASP A 13 -8.28 14.41 6.07
C ASP A 13 -8.07 15.75 5.34
N ASP A 14 -7.76 15.70 4.05
CA ASP A 14 -7.50 16.87 3.21
C ASP A 14 -8.17 16.74 1.83
N PRO A 15 -9.32 17.44 1.60
CA PRO A 15 -10.03 17.36 0.33
C PRO A 15 -9.38 18.14 -0.82
N SER A 16 -8.32 18.92 -0.54
CA SER A 16 -7.62 19.69 -1.57
C SER A 16 -6.73 18.82 -2.47
N GLN A 17 -6.55 17.55 -2.14
CA GLN A 17 -5.71 16.60 -2.88
C GLN A 17 -6.47 16.03 -4.08
N ASP A 18 -6.39 16.71 -5.22
CA ASP A 18 -7.13 16.39 -6.46
C ASP A 18 -7.07 14.92 -6.87
N ILE A 19 -5.90 14.27 -6.75
CA ILE A 19 -5.70 12.87 -7.17
C ILE A 19 -6.55 11.91 -6.32
N TYR A 20 -6.55 12.11 -5.00
CA TYR A 20 -7.32 11.26 -4.10
C TYR A 20 -8.81 11.55 -4.17
N LEU A 21 -9.19 12.83 -4.36
CA LEU A 21 -10.58 13.22 -4.56
C LEU A 21 -11.14 12.57 -5.84
N ALA A 22 -10.43 12.65 -6.96
CA ALA A 22 -10.82 11.97 -8.19
C ALA A 22 -10.92 10.45 -8.01
N ALA A 23 -9.94 9.83 -7.32
CA ALA A 23 -9.95 8.39 -7.07
C ALA A 23 -11.09 7.94 -6.15
N ALA A 24 -11.48 8.76 -5.17
CA ALA A 24 -12.63 8.48 -4.31
C ALA A 24 -13.95 8.60 -5.08
N MET A 25 -14.11 9.65 -5.89
CA MET A 25 -15.31 9.87 -6.72
C MET A 25 -15.51 8.76 -7.75
N LEU A 26 -14.46 8.39 -8.49
CA LEU A 26 -14.49 7.33 -9.51
C LEU A 26 -14.57 5.91 -8.89
N GLY A 27 -14.41 5.80 -7.58
CA GLY A 27 -14.52 4.54 -6.87
C GLY A 27 -15.95 4.00 -6.85
N PRO A 28 -16.14 2.72 -6.51
CA PRO A 28 -17.46 2.07 -6.52
C PRO A 28 -18.41 2.60 -5.43
N MET A 29 -17.98 3.56 -4.61
CA MET A 29 -18.76 4.13 -3.52
C MET A 29 -19.73 5.22 -3.97
N PHE A 30 -19.35 6.03 -4.96
CA PHE A 30 -20.11 7.24 -5.34
C PHE A 30 -20.56 7.24 -6.80
N GLY A 31 -20.09 6.30 -7.60
CA GLY A 31 -20.57 6.06 -8.96
C GLY A 31 -20.30 7.20 -9.95
N PHE A 32 -19.32 8.08 -9.72
CA PHE A 32 -18.90 9.06 -10.71
C PHE A 32 -18.17 8.41 -11.87
N THR A 33 -18.35 8.98 -13.05
CA THR A 33 -17.67 8.60 -14.28
C THR A 33 -16.53 9.59 -14.60
N GLU A 34 -15.67 9.23 -15.54
CA GLU A 34 -14.64 10.14 -16.04
C GLU A 34 -15.26 11.39 -16.68
N ASP A 35 -16.40 11.23 -17.39
CA ASP A 35 -17.16 12.32 -17.97
C ASP A 35 -17.71 13.30 -16.92
N ASP A 36 -18.14 12.78 -15.75
CA ASP A 36 -18.55 13.62 -14.63
C ASP A 36 -17.40 14.52 -14.14
N LEU A 37 -16.18 13.98 -14.06
CA LEU A 37 -15.00 14.76 -13.66
C LEU A 37 -14.61 15.80 -14.75
N VAL A 38 -14.73 15.44 -16.03
CA VAL A 38 -14.52 16.39 -17.12
C VAL A 38 -15.55 17.51 -17.03
N ARG A 39 -16.81 17.20 -16.75
CA ARG A 39 -17.90 18.17 -16.57
C ARG A 39 -17.62 19.14 -15.42
N LEU A 40 -17.15 18.63 -14.26
CA LEU A 40 -16.70 19.48 -13.15
C LEU A 40 -15.58 20.44 -13.57
N ARG A 41 -14.59 19.94 -14.29
CA ARG A 41 -13.46 20.76 -14.78
C ARG A 41 -13.88 21.79 -15.82
N ALA A 42 -14.73 21.41 -16.76
CA ALA A 42 -15.23 22.33 -17.78
C ALA A 42 -15.97 23.50 -17.15
N ARG A 43 -16.84 23.22 -16.17
CA ARG A 43 -17.62 24.22 -15.46
C ARG A 43 -16.74 25.20 -14.66
N SER A 44 -15.72 24.68 -13.97
CA SER A 44 -14.78 25.54 -13.25
C SER A 44 -14.01 26.49 -14.17
N ARG A 45 -13.74 26.09 -15.43
CA ARG A 45 -13.11 26.95 -16.45
C ARG A 45 -14.06 28.05 -16.97
N GLN A 46 -15.36 27.75 -17.11
CA GLN A 46 -16.35 28.74 -17.52
C GLN A 46 -16.46 29.86 -16.48
N VAL A 47 -16.60 29.50 -15.20
CA VAL A 47 -16.64 30.49 -14.10
C VAL A 47 -15.37 31.34 -14.01
N GLN A 48 -14.20 30.72 -14.33
CA GLN A 48 -12.95 31.48 -14.39
C GLN A 48 -12.88 32.44 -15.58
N ALA A 49 -13.43 32.07 -16.73
CA ALA A 49 -13.44 32.93 -17.93
C ALA A 49 -14.33 34.16 -17.75
N GLU A 50 -15.36 34.07 -16.93
CA GLU A 50 -16.27 35.18 -16.58
C GLU A 50 -15.70 36.11 -15.49
N SER A 51 -14.62 35.70 -14.83
CA SER A 51 -13.95 36.46 -13.77
C SER A 51 -12.77 37.26 -14.35
N ASP A 52 -12.75 38.58 -14.15
CA ASP A 52 -11.67 39.50 -14.58
C ASP A 52 -10.31 39.25 -13.86
N LYS A 53 -10.23 38.23 -13.00
CA LYS A 53 -9.01 37.87 -12.27
C LYS A 53 -8.16 36.88 -13.07
N LYS A 54 -6.82 37.03 -12.99
CA LYS A 54 -5.86 36.06 -13.58
C LYS A 54 -6.29 34.62 -13.27
N PRO A 55 -6.31 33.71 -14.25
CA PRO A 55 -6.74 32.34 -14.06
C PRO A 55 -5.81 31.60 -13.08
N ALA A 56 -6.20 31.52 -11.83
CA ALA A 56 -5.60 30.63 -10.87
C ALA A 56 -6.17 29.21 -11.08
N ARG A 57 -5.32 28.18 -11.09
CA ARG A 57 -5.77 26.80 -11.25
C ARG A 57 -6.71 26.42 -10.10
N ILE A 58 -8.01 26.31 -10.36
CA ILE A 58 -8.99 25.83 -9.38
C ILE A 58 -8.73 24.35 -9.10
N SER A 59 -8.64 23.95 -7.83
CA SER A 59 -8.57 22.54 -7.44
C SER A 59 -9.84 21.79 -7.82
N LEU A 60 -9.81 20.45 -7.87
CA LEU A 60 -11.03 19.67 -8.12
C LEU A 60 -12.07 19.90 -7.02
N TYR A 61 -11.62 20.06 -5.78
CA TYR A 61 -12.50 20.42 -4.66
C TYR A 61 -13.13 21.80 -4.84
N GLY A 62 -12.37 22.79 -5.31
CA GLY A 62 -12.92 24.10 -5.68
C GLY A 62 -13.93 24.01 -6.82
N ALA A 63 -13.69 23.18 -7.82
CA ALA A 63 -14.65 22.93 -8.90
C ALA A 63 -15.94 22.27 -8.40
N LEU A 64 -15.83 21.37 -7.41
CA LEU A 64 -16.97 20.74 -6.75
C LEU A 64 -17.80 21.77 -5.98
N LEU A 65 -17.16 22.68 -5.23
CA LEU A 65 -17.88 23.74 -4.51
C LEU A 65 -18.63 24.68 -5.46
N LEU A 66 -18.01 25.06 -6.58
CA LEU A 66 -18.68 25.86 -7.61
C LEU A 66 -19.88 25.12 -8.24
N ALA A 67 -19.81 23.81 -8.37
CA ALA A 67 -20.92 23.02 -8.90
C ALA A 67 -22.10 22.92 -7.92
N LEU A 68 -21.88 23.11 -6.62
CA LEU A 68 -22.96 23.17 -5.61
C LEU A 68 -23.81 24.45 -5.71
N GLU A 69 -23.20 25.56 -6.16
CA GLU A 69 -23.86 26.85 -6.31
C GLU A 69 -24.72 26.92 -7.58
N ASP A 70 -24.66 25.89 -8.41
CA ASP A 70 -25.40 25.82 -9.66
C ASP A 70 -26.91 25.65 -9.43
N PRO A 71 -27.72 26.53 -10.00
CA PRO A 71 -29.16 26.40 -9.95
C PRO A 71 -29.72 25.28 -10.84
N ALA A 72 -28.89 24.65 -11.69
CA ALA A 72 -29.36 23.57 -12.55
C ALA A 72 -29.84 22.38 -11.71
N ASP A 73 -31.08 22.00 -11.91
CA ASP A 73 -31.72 20.83 -11.31
C ASP A 73 -31.55 19.63 -12.25
N ASP A 74 -30.31 19.14 -12.35
CA ASP A 74 -29.97 17.99 -13.19
C ASP A 74 -29.40 16.83 -12.34
N PRO A 75 -29.47 15.59 -12.80
CA PRO A 75 -28.98 14.42 -12.06
C PRO A 75 -27.52 14.49 -11.68
N PHE A 76 -26.73 15.25 -12.45
CA PHE A 76 -25.31 15.44 -12.13
C PHE A 76 -25.11 16.36 -10.92
N THR A 77 -25.85 17.49 -10.87
CA THR A 77 -25.78 18.43 -9.75
C THR A 77 -26.31 17.78 -8.47
N GLU A 78 -27.37 16.97 -8.53
CA GLU A 78 -27.85 16.19 -7.41
C GLU A 78 -26.78 15.22 -6.89
N LYS A 79 -26.15 14.47 -7.78
CA LYS A 79 -25.04 13.56 -7.45
C LYS A 79 -23.86 14.28 -6.78
N VAL A 80 -23.53 15.50 -7.21
CA VAL A 80 -22.48 16.32 -6.60
C VAL A 80 -22.90 16.78 -5.21
N LYS A 81 -24.17 17.18 -5.02
CA LYS A 81 -24.71 17.55 -3.71
C LYS A 81 -24.68 16.38 -2.72
N ASP A 82 -25.11 15.21 -3.15
CA ASP A 82 -25.09 13.98 -2.34
C ASP A 82 -23.68 13.60 -1.92
N PHE A 83 -22.74 13.61 -2.87
CA PHE A 83 -21.34 13.35 -2.56
C PHE A 83 -20.78 14.32 -1.53
N TYR A 84 -21.04 15.62 -1.71
CA TYR A 84 -20.57 16.66 -0.80
C TYR A 84 -21.16 16.51 0.60
N ALA A 85 -22.46 16.22 0.68
CA ALA A 85 -23.15 15.97 1.95
C ALA A 85 -22.52 14.76 2.69
N HIS A 86 -22.30 13.65 1.98
CA HIS A 86 -21.63 12.47 2.53
C HIS A 86 -20.21 12.80 3.01
N LEU A 87 -19.41 13.47 2.16
CA LEU A 87 -18.05 13.84 2.53
C LEU A 87 -18.01 14.73 3.76
N THR A 88 -18.91 15.69 3.84
CA THR A 88 -19.00 16.63 4.97
C THR A 88 -19.38 15.90 6.26
N ALA A 89 -20.35 14.98 6.22
CA ALA A 89 -20.75 14.15 7.35
C ALA A 89 -19.59 13.27 7.85
N LEU A 90 -18.87 12.58 6.93
CA LEU A 90 -17.73 11.77 7.28
C LEU A 90 -16.57 12.59 7.86
N ARG A 91 -16.33 13.80 7.35
CA ARG A 91 -15.32 14.72 7.89
C ARG A 91 -15.68 15.23 9.28
N GLN A 92 -16.95 15.49 9.53
CA GLN A 92 -17.42 15.88 10.85
C GLN A 92 -17.25 14.72 11.85
N MET A 93 -17.63 13.51 11.46
CA MET A 93 -17.45 12.30 12.27
C MET A 93 -15.97 12.02 12.58
N ALA A 94 -15.09 12.16 11.59
CA ALA A 94 -13.65 11.92 11.72
C ALA A 94 -12.95 12.83 12.76
N ARG A 95 -13.59 13.91 13.19
CA ARG A 95 -13.03 14.80 14.23
C ARG A 95 -13.13 14.23 15.64
N SER A 96 -14.10 13.37 15.90
CA SER A 96 -14.39 12.87 17.25
C SER A 96 -14.50 11.35 17.34
N ALA A 97 -14.87 10.67 16.25
CA ALA A 97 -15.05 9.24 16.24
C ALA A 97 -13.72 8.48 16.03
N PRO A 98 -13.56 7.30 16.63
CA PRO A 98 -12.45 6.42 16.34
C PRO A 98 -12.50 5.91 14.89
N ALA A 99 -11.32 5.52 14.35
CA ALA A 99 -11.19 5.07 12.96
C ALA A 99 -12.10 3.87 12.61
N GLU A 100 -12.37 3.00 13.57
CA GLU A 100 -13.26 1.86 13.41
C GLU A 100 -14.69 2.30 13.08
N GLN A 101 -15.25 3.21 13.88
CA GLN A 101 -16.61 3.73 13.66
C GLN A 101 -16.71 4.50 12.34
N LEU A 102 -15.68 5.27 11.98
CA LEU A 102 -15.64 5.98 10.70
C LEU A 102 -15.70 5.00 9.52
N LEU A 103 -14.96 3.89 9.58
CA LEU A 103 -14.96 2.89 8.51
C LEU A 103 -16.26 2.10 8.46
N GLU A 104 -16.86 1.78 9.60
CA GLU A 104 -18.20 1.16 9.66
C GLU A 104 -19.24 2.06 9.00
N GLU A 105 -19.22 3.37 9.28
CA GLU A 105 -20.11 4.34 8.64
C GLU A 105 -19.85 4.44 7.13
N ILE A 106 -18.59 4.46 6.69
CA ILE A 106 -18.25 4.42 5.26
C ILE A 106 -18.86 3.17 4.61
N PHE A 107 -18.72 2.01 5.22
CA PHE A 107 -19.29 0.77 4.66
C PHE A 107 -20.83 0.78 4.64
N ALA A 108 -21.46 1.31 5.67
CA ALA A 108 -22.91 1.36 5.79
C ALA A 108 -23.52 2.37 4.82
N SER A 109 -23.02 3.62 4.81
CA SER A 109 -23.59 4.69 4.01
C SER A 109 -23.33 4.57 2.51
N THR A 110 -22.21 3.96 2.10
CA THR A 110 -21.85 3.80 0.68
C THR A 110 -22.20 2.44 0.10
N GLY A 111 -22.62 1.48 0.92
CA GLY A 111 -22.86 0.09 0.46
C GLY A 111 -21.60 -0.60 -0.09
N TYR A 112 -20.41 -0.12 0.27
CA TYR A 112 -19.13 -0.56 -0.31
C TYR A 112 -18.90 -2.08 -0.24
N LEU A 113 -19.21 -2.70 0.89
CA LEU A 113 -19.06 -4.16 1.04
C LEU A 113 -20.02 -4.94 0.13
N ALA A 114 -21.22 -4.40 -0.14
CA ALA A 114 -22.15 -5.01 -1.08
C ALA A 114 -21.61 -4.91 -2.51
N ALA A 115 -21.14 -3.72 -2.91
CA ALA A 115 -20.52 -3.49 -4.21
C ALA A 115 -19.32 -4.40 -4.45
N LEU A 116 -18.46 -4.61 -3.46
CA LEU A 116 -17.35 -5.56 -3.56
C LEU A 116 -17.82 -7.00 -3.73
N GLY A 117 -18.96 -7.35 -3.13
CA GLY A 117 -19.52 -8.71 -3.19
C GLY A 117 -19.95 -9.16 -4.57
N VAL A 118 -20.34 -8.23 -5.44
CA VAL A 118 -20.76 -8.50 -6.83
C VAL A 118 -19.57 -8.72 -7.77
N LEU A 119 -18.38 -8.26 -7.39
CA LEU A 119 -17.18 -8.38 -8.20
C LEU A 119 -16.59 -9.79 -8.14
N GLU A 120 -15.80 -10.15 -9.14
CA GLU A 120 -15.00 -11.37 -9.14
C GLU A 120 -14.19 -11.50 -7.83
N ASN A 121 -14.21 -12.68 -7.21
CA ASN A 121 -13.62 -12.93 -5.88
C ASN A 121 -14.21 -12.02 -4.77
N GLY A 122 -15.49 -11.67 -4.84
CA GLY A 122 -16.15 -10.71 -3.96
C GLY A 122 -16.06 -11.05 -2.47
N ALA A 123 -16.12 -12.33 -2.10
CA ALA A 123 -15.97 -12.77 -0.72
C ALA A 123 -14.57 -12.39 -0.15
N ARG A 124 -13.51 -12.63 -0.93
CA ARG A 124 -12.14 -12.26 -0.57
C ARG A 124 -11.97 -10.74 -0.49
N ARG A 125 -12.52 -10.00 -1.45
CA ARG A 125 -12.44 -8.53 -1.46
C ARG A 125 -13.11 -7.91 -0.24
N ARG A 126 -14.26 -8.45 0.19
CA ARG A 126 -14.95 -8.03 1.43
C ARG A 126 -14.12 -8.33 2.66
N GLU A 127 -13.51 -9.51 2.71
CA GLU A 127 -12.62 -9.88 3.80
C GLU A 127 -11.41 -8.96 3.90
N ASP A 128 -10.76 -8.67 2.78
CA ASP A 128 -9.62 -7.73 2.72
C ASP A 128 -10.02 -6.31 3.17
N ALA A 129 -11.23 -5.85 2.80
CA ALA A 129 -11.73 -4.55 3.26
C ALA A 129 -11.97 -4.52 4.78
N ARG A 130 -12.53 -5.59 5.36
CA ARG A 130 -12.71 -5.71 6.82
C ARG A 130 -11.38 -5.78 7.55
N ARG A 131 -10.41 -6.51 7.02
CA ARG A 131 -9.06 -6.57 7.56
C ARG A 131 -8.37 -5.22 7.55
N PHE A 132 -8.54 -4.48 6.45
CA PHE A 132 -8.05 -3.10 6.37
C PHE A 132 -8.69 -2.23 7.45
N ALA A 133 -10.00 -2.38 7.70
CA ALA A 133 -10.68 -1.67 8.79
C ALA A 133 -10.10 -2.05 10.18
N SER A 134 -9.83 -3.32 10.43
CA SER A 134 -9.18 -3.76 11.67
C SER A 134 -7.77 -3.18 11.83
N PHE A 135 -6.99 -3.09 10.75
CA PHE A 135 -5.70 -2.41 10.75
C PHE A 135 -5.85 -0.93 11.11
N CYS A 136 -6.82 -0.24 10.52
CA CYS A 136 -7.09 1.17 10.81
C CYS A 136 -7.53 1.38 12.28
N ALA A 137 -8.32 0.47 12.83
CA ALA A 137 -8.75 0.50 14.24
C ALA A 137 -7.55 0.44 15.21
N THR A 138 -6.57 -0.39 14.90
CA THR A 138 -5.36 -0.54 15.74
C THR A 138 -4.34 0.58 15.55
N SER A 139 -4.30 1.20 14.35
CA SER A 139 -3.30 2.21 13.98
C SER A 139 -3.81 3.65 14.17
N GLY A 140 -5.12 3.85 14.33
CA GLY A 140 -5.79 5.15 14.27
C GLY A 140 -5.94 5.88 15.61
N THR A 141 -5.09 5.66 16.59
CA THR A 141 -5.21 6.24 17.95
C THR A 141 -5.00 7.75 18.04
N GLY A 142 -4.60 8.43 16.96
CA GLY A 142 -4.31 9.87 16.91
C GLY A 142 -5.22 10.69 15.97
N GLY A 143 -6.41 10.20 15.62
CA GLY A 143 -7.31 10.84 14.67
C GLY A 143 -6.96 10.55 13.20
N ILE A 144 -7.75 11.14 12.27
CA ILE A 144 -7.67 10.82 10.84
C ILE A 144 -6.29 11.11 10.23
N SER A 145 -5.65 12.22 10.59
CA SER A 145 -4.32 12.57 10.04
C SER A 145 -3.23 11.61 10.52
N ALA A 146 -3.32 11.09 11.75
CA ALA A 146 -2.40 10.07 12.25
C ALA A 146 -2.60 8.74 11.52
N LEU A 147 -3.86 8.37 11.27
CA LEU A 147 -4.23 7.19 10.49
C LEU A 147 -3.67 7.26 9.06
N VAL A 148 -3.85 8.38 8.37
CA VAL A 148 -3.33 8.59 7.02
C VAL A 148 -1.81 8.44 6.99
N ARG A 149 -1.10 9.04 7.95
CA ARG A 149 0.37 8.85 8.08
C ARG A 149 0.76 7.40 8.32
N ALA A 150 0.02 6.67 9.16
CA ALA A 150 0.28 5.25 9.42
C ALA A 150 0.08 4.40 8.15
N ILE A 151 -0.95 4.68 7.36
CA ILE A 151 -1.21 4.03 6.07
C ILE A 151 -0.05 4.31 5.10
N ASP A 152 0.41 5.57 5.00
CA ASP A 152 1.51 5.94 4.10
C ASP A 152 2.84 5.32 4.54
N ALA A 153 3.12 5.28 5.83
CA ALA A 153 4.30 4.61 6.37
C ALA A 153 4.28 3.09 6.09
N ALA A 154 3.14 2.44 6.25
CA ALA A 154 2.96 1.03 5.92
C ALA A 154 3.18 0.76 4.41
N ALA A 155 2.69 1.66 3.55
CA ALA A 155 2.89 1.57 2.09
C ALA A 155 4.36 1.74 1.70
N GLN A 156 5.10 2.66 2.33
CA GLN A 156 6.53 2.92 2.07
C GLN A 156 7.41 1.78 2.59
N ALA A 157 7.05 1.16 3.69
CA ALA A 157 7.78 0.00 4.24
C ALA A 157 7.64 -1.27 3.39
N GLY A 158 6.94 -1.21 2.26
CA GLY A 158 6.64 -2.38 1.41
C GLY A 158 5.61 -3.32 2.03
N SER A 159 5.11 -3.00 3.20
CA SER A 159 4.00 -3.68 3.86
C SER A 159 2.66 -3.10 3.36
N THR A 160 2.51 -3.03 2.02
CA THR A 160 1.20 -2.72 1.44
C THR A 160 0.22 -3.79 1.88
N GLY A 161 -0.60 -3.47 2.87
CA GLY A 161 -1.84 -4.18 3.27
C GLY A 161 -1.94 -5.72 3.18
N GLN A 162 -1.06 -6.35 2.43
CA GLN A 162 -0.94 -7.80 2.31
C GLN A 162 -0.03 -8.42 3.40
N ASP A 163 0.91 -7.65 3.96
CA ASP A 163 1.90 -8.19 4.93
C ASP A 163 1.57 -7.87 6.40
N THR A 164 0.74 -6.87 6.66
CA THR A 164 0.29 -6.52 8.03
C THR A 164 -0.89 -7.36 8.50
N VAL A 165 -1.51 -8.10 7.60
CA VAL A 165 -2.58 -9.03 7.95
C VAL A 165 -2.01 -10.43 7.84
N PRO A 166 -1.94 -11.20 8.93
CA PRO A 166 -1.66 -12.61 8.83
C PRO A 166 -2.69 -13.21 7.87
N SER A 167 -2.27 -13.52 6.64
CA SER A 167 -3.10 -14.32 5.77
C SER A 167 -3.24 -15.66 6.45
N GLY A 168 -4.32 -15.84 7.18
CA GLY A 168 -4.68 -17.14 7.71
C GLY A 168 -4.65 -18.11 6.53
N VAL A 169 -4.13 -19.30 6.72
CA VAL A 169 -4.20 -20.38 5.74
C VAL A 169 -5.69 -20.61 5.47
N HIS A 170 -6.16 -20.14 4.31
CA HIS A 170 -7.55 -20.37 3.93
C HIS A 170 -7.69 -21.84 3.52
N PRO A 171 -8.62 -22.58 4.12
CA PRO A 171 -8.89 -23.95 3.69
C PRO A 171 -9.22 -23.98 2.19
N GLY A 172 -8.57 -24.87 1.44
CA GLY A 172 -8.81 -25.02 0.00
C GLY A 172 -8.05 -24.07 -0.91
N CYS A 173 -7.13 -23.24 -0.39
CA CYS A 173 -6.31 -22.32 -1.17
C CYS A 173 -4.84 -22.71 -1.16
N VAL A 174 -4.14 -22.47 -2.30
CA VAL A 174 -2.69 -22.53 -2.36
C VAL A 174 -2.10 -21.23 -1.82
N SER A 175 -1.25 -21.31 -0.82
CA SER A 175 -0.59 -20.15 -0.21
C SER A 175 0.82 -19.98 -0.78
N ILE A 176 1.12 -18.80 -1.33
CA ILE A 176 2.46 -18.42 -1.77
C ILE A 176 3.06 -17.47 -0.73
N MET A 177 4.23 -17.83 -0.20
CA MET A 177 4.89 -17.05 0.84
C MET A 177 6.41 -17.18 0.77
N THR A 178 7.10 -16.27 1.46
CA THR A 178 8.56 -16.40 1.62
C THR A 178 8.91 -17.46 2.67
N ILE A 179 10.13 -18.02 2.59
CA ILE A 179 10.63 -19.01 3.56
C ILE A 179 10.59 -18.42 4.99
N HIS A 180 10.90 -17.13 5.16
CA HIS A 180 10.85 -16.48 6.47
C HIS A 180 9.44 -16.46 7.07
N ARG A 181 8.41 -16.23 6.25
CA ARG A 181 7.01 -16.25 6.71
C ARG A 181 6.51 -17.65 7.04
N SER A 182 7.11 -18.68 6.46
CA SER A 182 6.75 -20.07 6.75
C SER A 182 7.34 -20.60 8.07
N LYS A 183 8.23 -19.84 8.73
CA LYS A 183 8.83 -20.25 9.99
C LYS A 183 7.76 -20.45 11.07
N GLY A 184 7.74 -21.65 11.67
CA GLY A 184 6.74 -22.04 12.67
C GLY A 184 5.44 -22.61 12.11
N LEU A 185 5.23 -22.57 10.79
CA LEU A 185 4.08 -23.17 10.13
C LEU A 185 4.45 -24.54 9.54
N GLN A 186 3.46 -25.40 9.32
CA GLN A 186 3.60 -26.69 8.63
C GLN A 186 2.45 -26.86 7.64
N PHE A 187 2.72 -27.53 6.53
CA PHE A 187 1.76 -27.73 5.45
C PHE A 187 1.82 -29.17 4.95
N PRO A 188 0.68 -29.78 4.58
CA PRO A 188 0.70 -31.14 4.03
C PRO A 188 1.59 -31.30 2.81
N VAL A 189 1.49 -30.35 1.87
CA VAL A 189 2.27 -30.34 0.63
C VAL A 189 2.98 -28.99 0.48
N VAL A 190 4.29 -29.02 0.20
CA VAL A 190 5.11 -27.82 0.00
C VAL A 190 5.84 -27.90 -1.35
N PHE A 191 5.70 -26.82 -2.12
CA PHE A 191 6.51 -26.58 -3.31
C PHE A 191 7.57 -25.54 -2.97
N VAL A 192 8.84 -25.86 -3.18
CA VAL A 192 9.94 -24.90 -3.08
C VAL A 192 10.39 -24.59 -4.50
N GLY A 193 10.09 -23.37 -4.96
CA GLY A 193 10.40 -22.93 -6.32
C GLY A 193 11.77 -22.28 -6.44
N ASP A 194 12.30 -22.25 -7.68
CA ASP A 194 13.53 -21.54 -8.06
C ASP A 194 14.77 -22.01 -7.27
N THR A 195 14.89 -23.32 -7.06
CA THR A 195 15.98 -23.91 -6.27
C THR A 195 17.33 -23.87 -6.99
N ALA A 196 17.36 -23.66 -8.31
CA ALA A 196 18.58 -23.49 -9.09
C ALA A 196 19.16 -22.06 -9.03
N ARG A 197 18.45 -21.12 -8.47
CA ARG A 197 18.89 -19.72 -8.41
C ARG A 197 20.14 -19.58 -7.56
N LYS A 198 21.15 -18.93 -8.14
CA LYS A 198 22.37 -18.59 -7.40
C LYS A 198 22.04 -17.58 -6.31
N PHE A 199 22.64 -17.77 -5.17
CA PHE A 199 22.49 -16.88 -4.03
C PHE A 199 23.04 -15.48 -4.31
N ASN A 200 22.34 -14.46 -3.87
CA ASN A 200 22.77 -13.09 -4.04
C ASN A 200 23.98 -12.80 -3.12
N ALA A 201 25.08 -12.42 -3.71
CA ALA A 201 26.32 -12.07 -3.03
C ALA A 201 26.65 -10.55 -3.17
N SER A 202 25.65 -9.71 -3.40
CA SER A 202 25.85 -8.26 -3.56
C SER A 202 26.50 -7.62 -2.35
N ASP A 203 26.14 -8.06 -1.16
CA ASP A 203 26.59 -7.49 0.11
C ASP A 203 28.09 -7.70 0.35
N ILE A 204 28.66 -8.78 -0.21
CA ILE A 204 30.12 -9.05 -0.14
C ILE A 204 30.92 -8.17 -1.11
N ARG A 205 30.26 -7.49 -2.05
CA ARG A 205 30.88 -6.65 -3.09
C ARG A 205 30.90 -5.15 -2.76
N GLN A 206 30.39 -4.77 -1.60
CA GLN A 206 30.38 -3.38 -1.15
C GLN A 206 31.79 -2.82 -1.03
N PRO A 207 32.02 -1.51 -1.25
CA PRO A 207 33.32 -0.88 -1.10
C PRO A 207 33.92 -0.97 0.30
N VAL A 208 33.05 -1.07 1.30
CA VAL A 208 33.39 -1.22 2.72
C VAL A 208 32.68 -2.43 3.25
N LEU A 209 33.42 -3.35 3.84
CA LEU A 209 32.88 -4.50 4.57
C LEU A 209 33.13 -4.26 6.06
N VAL A 210 32.08 -4.42 6.86
CA VAL A 210 32.15 -4.28 8.31
C VAL A 210 31.69 -5.56 8.97
N HIS A 211 32.47 -6.06 9.92
CA HIS A 211 32.13 -7.22 10.71
C HIS A 211 32.24 -6.93 12.20
N ARG A 212 31.26 -7.39 12.95
CA ARG A 212 31.14 -7.07 14.39
C ARG A 212 32.38 -7.45 15.21
N THR A 213 33.04 -8.54 14.85
CA THR A 213 34.20 -9.08 15.60
C THR A 213 35.53 -8.71 14.95
N PHE A 214 35.59 -8.63 13.63
CA PHE A 214 36.85 -8.47 12.88
C PHE A 214 37.08 -7.05 12.34
N GLY A 215 36.21 -6.09 12.66
CA GLY A 215 36.37 -4.69 12.26
C GLY A 215 35.97 -4.41 10.81
N ALA A 216 36.69 -3.53 10.12
CA ALA A 216 36.34 -3.06 8.79
C ALA A 216 37.44 -3.35 7.76
N GLY A 217 37.02 -3.69 6.55
CA GLY A 217 37.87 -3.86 5.37
C GLY A 217 37.47 -2.92 4.26
N LEU A 218 38.42 -2.28 3.61
CA LEU A 218 38.21 -1.25 2.61
C LEU A 218 38.66 -1.71 1.24
N ARG A 219 37.95 -1.24 0.23
CA ARG A 219 38.33 -1.27 -1.16
C ARG A 219 38.84 0.12 -1.54
N LEU A 220 40.12 0.25 -1.81
CA LEU A 220 40.76 1.53 -2.06
C LEU A 220 40.83 1.81 -3.56
N ARG A 221 40.65 3.08 -3.94
CA ARG A 221 40.91 3.58 -5.29
C ARG A 221 42.16 4.43 -5.22
N PRO A 222 43.17 4.18 -6.09
CA PRO A 222 44.31 5.06 -6.17
C PRO A 222 43.93 6.42 -6.76
N GLU A 223 44.69 7.48 -6.42
CA GLU A 223 44.43 8.85 -6.86
C GLU A 223 44.48 9.04 -8.38
N ASN A 224 45.27 8.22 -9.07
CA ASN A 224 45.39 8.23 -10.53
C ASN A 224 44.15 7.63 -11.26
N GLY A 225 43.13 7.16 -10.53
CA GLY A 225 41.83 6.70 -11.08
C GLY A 225 41.84 5.32 -11.73
N GLU A 226 42.94 4.64 -11.84
CA GLU A 226 43.08 3.33 -12.44
C GLU A 226 42.84 2.21 -11.42
N GLY A 227 41.66 1.58 -11.55
CA GLY A 227 41.28 0.36 -10.81
C GLY A 227 40.99 0.59 -9.32
N ALA A 228 40.45 -0.44 -8.69
CA ALA A 228 40.28 -0.47 -7.24
C ALA A 228 40.94 -1.74 -6.69
N TYR A 229 41.78 -1.61 -5.69
CA TYR A 229 42.41 -2.78 -5.07
C TYR A 229 41.77 -3.12 -3.71
N LYS A 230 41.80 -4.38 -3.38
CA LYS A 230 41.28 -4.90 -2.13
C LYS A 230 42.39 -4.96 -1.11
N THR A 231 42.18 -4.37 0.07
CA THR A 231 43.09 -4.57 1.19
C THR A 231 43.05 -6.01 1.69
N ALA A 232 44.12 -6.45 2.39
CA ALA A 232 44.15 -7.77 3.01
C ALA A 232 42.97 -7.97 3.98
N ALA A 233 42.63 -6.94 4.77
CA ALA A 233 41.49 -6.92 5.66
C ALA A 233 40.14 -7.12 4.88
N TYR A 234 40.00 -6.41 3.75
CA TYR A 234 38.81 -6.60 2.89
C TYR A 234 38.68 -8.04 2.38
N THR A 235 39.79 -8.62 1.92
CA THR A 235 39.78 -9.99 1.38
C THR A 235 39.46 -11.01 2.48
N ALA A 236 40.02 -10.84 3.67
CA ALA A 236 39.71 -11.68 4.81
C ALA A 236 38.22 -11.60 5.21
N LEU A 237 37.69 -10.37 5.33
CA LEU A 237 36.28 -10.14 5.66
C LEU A 237 35.34 -10.67 4.57
N ALA A 238 35.66 -10.50 3.30
CA ALA A 238 34.86 -11.07 2.20
C ALA A 238 34.73 -12.60 2.32
N ASN A 239 35.79 -13.29 2.71
CA ASN A 239 35.76 -14.74 2.93
C ASN A 239 34.91 -15.12 4.16
N VAL A 240 34.98 -14.33 5.25
CA VAL A 240 34.14 -14.53 6.44
C VAL A 240 32.68 -14.37 6.07
N HIS A 241 32.32 -13.23 5.45
CA HIS A 241 30.94 -12.97 5.01
C HIS A 241 30.42 -14.02 4.02
N ALA A 242 31.27 -14.51 3.12
CA ALA A 242 30.86 -15.59 2.19
C ALA A 242 30.52 -16.89 2.92
N ARG A 243 31.23 -17.21 4.01
CA ARG A 243 30.95 -18.38 4.85
C ARG A 243 29.65 -18.17 5.65
N GLU A 244 29.47 -17.03 6.24
CA GLU A 244 28.26 -16.67 7.01
C GLU A 244 27.03 -16.68 6.11
N LEU A 245 27.13 -16.09 4.92
CA LEU A 245 26.06 -16.09 3.92
C LEU A 245 25.65 -17.52 3.54
N ARG A 246 26.61 -18.40 3.28
CA ARG A 246 26.31 -19.83 3.00
C ARG A 246 25.62 -20.51 4.18
N SER A 247 26.10 -20.27 5.38
CA SER A 247 25.51 -20.84 6.60
C SER A 247 24.07 -20.39 6.77
N GLU A 248 23.79 -19.10 6.57
CA GLU A 248 22.44 -18.55 6.65
C GLU A 248 21.51 -19.13 5.58
N GLN A 249 21.99 -19.25 4.36
CA GLN A 249 21.23 -19.84 3.26
C GLN A 249 20.93 -21.34 3.48
N MET A 250 21.86 -22.07 4.04
CA MET A 250 21.62 -23.47 4.43
C MET A 250 20.56 -23.58 5.54
N ARG A 251 20.55 -22.64 6.49
CA ARG A 251 19.49 -22.57 7.51
C ARG A 251 18.14 -22.26 6.91
N LEU A 252 18.08 -21.31 5.98
CA LEU A 252 16.83 -20.98 5.27
C LEU A 252 16.32 -22.17 4.46
N LEU A 253 17.20 -22.85 3.73
CA LEU A 253 16.85 -24.06 2.99
C LEU A 253 16.32 -25.14 3.94
N TYR A 254 17.01 -25.39 5.04
CA TYR A 254 16.54 -26.32 6.07
C TYR A 254 15.13 -25.96 6.59
N VAL A 255 14.89 -24.68 6.87
CA VAL A 255 13.56 -24.21 7.27
C VAL A 255 12.54 -24.53 6.18
N ALA A 256 12.83 -24.25 4.92
CA ALA A 256 11.91 -24.51 3.81
C ALA A 256 11.58 -26.00 3.67
N LEU A 257 12.61 -26.86 3.71
CA LEU A 257 12.47 -28.31 3.56
C LEU A 257 11.67 -28.95 4.72
N THR A 258 11.78 -28.39 5.93
CA THR A 258 11.09 -28.91 7.11
C THR A 258 9.66 -28.39 7.29
N ARG A 259 9.12 -27.64 6.32
CA ARG A 259 7.72 -27.18 6.36
C ARG A 259 6.73 -28.23 5.87
N ALA A 260 7.17 -29.17 5.03
CA ALA A 260 6.32 -30.23 4.52
C ALA A 260 6.06 -31.32 5.58
N GLN A 261 4.78 -31.70 5.72
CA GLN A 261 4.35 -32.82 6.55
C GLN A 261 4.36 -34.12 5.73
N ASP A 262 3.71 -34.11 4.56
CA ASP A 262 3.46 -35.31 3.76
C ASP A 262 4.30 -35.32 2.48
N LYS A 263 4.39 -34.20 1.75
CA LYS A 263 5.04 -34.15 0.45
C LYS A 263 5.80 -32.85 0.22
N LEU A 264 7.07 -32.99 -0.16
CA LEU A 264 7.95 -31.90 -0.58
C LEU A 264 8.24 -32.01 -2.08
N ILE A 265 8.08 -30.92 -2.81
CA ILE A 265 8.35 -30.85 -4.25
C ILE A 265 9.32 -29.68 -4.47
N LEU A 266 10.48 -30.00 -5.06
CA LEU A 266 11.49 -29.01 -5.43
C LEU A 266 11.39 -28.76 -6.93
N THR A 267 11.30 -27.48 -7.32
CA THR A 267 11.28 -27.08 -8.74
C THR A 267 12.53 -26.26 -9.05
N VAL A 268 13.12 -26.54 -10.21
CA VAL A 268 14.35 -25.90 -10.72
C VAL A 268 13.98 -24.79 -11.68
#